data_d56c52050520af4ed6211679b263ea4b
#
_entry.id   d56c52050520af4ed6211679b263ea4b
#
_cell.length_a   1.000
_cell.length_b   1.000
_cell.length_c   1.000
_cell.angle_alpha   90.00
_cell.angle_beta   90.00
_cell.angle_gamma   90.00
#
_symmetry.space_group_name_H-M   'P 1'
#
loop_
_entity.id
_entity.type
_entity.pdbx_description
1 polymer ?
#
loop_
_entity_poly.entity_id
_entity_poly.type
_entity_poly.pdbx_seq_one_letter_code
_entity_poly.pdbx_strand_id
1 'polypeptide(L)'
;MCGSKGNLEVLSLEMSSIDIAVGQRYDSKDDLERRLKLLTVRYKFDFDVETSTPTSYVVKCWVDGCLWRFRASTQGESKAFYVRIYDSKHTCSCTERSNRSRQATPDILGMLYKNFLGDVGPAVRPTSVGIAITKQFGIKMDYRKSHRSVKFAREIDEGTPECGFESLPSYLYMIRRANPSTVTRLQIDELGRFMYVFFAFGTSVNGFPFMRKVVVVDGTFLNGKYKGTLLTALAQDGNFQIFPIAFAVVDTENDDLWHWFFTQLKLLIPDDEGLSIISDMHNSIRKAIRNVYPLAARGICTYHLYKNILGRYKGKEAFRLVKKAARCFRMSDFTAIFEEIEAIHPALHGYLQRADVRLWTRVHFPGERWFAERREDARSQPTTLTRGVEKLLHGHVTAARELTVQKIDDHHTEVKYGSSSESLNVVNLVERKCTCRRFEREKLPCVHAIAAAEYNNVCRISLCSPYYNTEYLVREYAESIMPADSALPVPEIVANQPCLPPYIRQQLGRPKKNRMKSALEVALQNKRPRKEHTSSRCRHSGHNAKTCLM
;
A
#
# COMPACT_ATOMS: atom_id res chain seq x y z
N MET A 1 -9.10 25.72 2.28
CA MET A 1 -10.57 25.92 2.30
C MET A 1 -11.04 25.80 0.88
N CYS A 2 -11.74 24.73 0.53
CA CYS A 2 -12.28 24.54 -0.81
C CYS A 2 -13.35 25.63 -1.03
N GLY A 3 -13.08 26.61 -1.90
CA GLY A 3 -13.97 27.74 -2.16
C GLY A 3 -15.24 27.29 -2.84
N SER A 4 -16.34 27.48 -2.17
CA SER A 4 -17.72 27.66 -2.62
C SER A 4 -18.16 27.02 -3.95
N LYS A 5 -18.42 25.71 -3.93
CA LYS A 5 -19.60 25.12 -4.59
C LYS A 5 -20.24 24.13 -3.62
N GLY A 6 -21.20 24.64 -2.87
CA GLY A 6 -21.98 23.88 -1.90
C GLY A 6 -21.15 23.50 -0.67
N ASN A 7 -21.07 24.38 0.30
CA ASN A 7 -20.70 24.03 1.66
C ASN A 7 -21.61 22.87 2.07
N LEU A 8 -21.08 21.65 2.01
CA LEU A 8 -21.51 20.57 2.88
C LEU A 8 -20.97 20.96 4.26
N GLU A 9 -21.52 22.00 4.88
CA GLU A 9 -21.38 22.19 6.31
C GLU A 9 -21.74 20.85 6.94
N VAL A 10 -20.78 20.25 7.60
CA VAL A 10 -20.97 19.09 8.45
C VAL A 10 -21.83 19.57 9.60
N LEU A 11 -23.14 19.69 9.35
CA LEU A 11 -24.12 19.73 10.39
C LEU A 11 -23.95 18.41 11.16
N SER A 12 -23.44 18.49 12.38
CA SER A 12 -23.62 17.45 13.38
C SER A 12 -25.13 17.37 13.64
N LEU A 13 -25.82 16.63 12.78
CA LEU A 13 -27.26 16.45 12.84
C LEU A 13 -27.55 15.52 14.00
N GLU A 14 -27.91 16.09 15.15
CA GLU A 14 -28.64 15.28 16.12
C GLU A 14 -29.92 14.73 15.47
N MET A 15 -30.30 13.50 15.77
CA MET A 15 -31.51 12.88 15.20
C MET A 15 -32.76 13.73 15.48
N SER A 16 -32.81 14.47 16.60
CA SER A 16 -33.84 15.45 16.94
C SER A 16 -33.93 16.63 15.98
N SER A 17 -32.81 17.01 15.34
CA SER A 17 -32.75 18.15 14.43
C SER A 17 -33.30 17.89 13.02
N ILE A 18 -33.72 16.66 12.71
CA ILE A 18 -34.27 16.31 11.39
C ILE A 18 -35.70 16.84 11.21
N ASP A 19 -36.40 17.18 12.27
CA ASP A 19 -37.79 17.63 12.19
C ASP A 19 -37.95 18.96 11.46
N ILE A 20 -39.09 19.14 10.86
CA ILE A 20 -39.44 20.31 10.05
C ILE A 20 -40.61 21.06 10.75
N ALA A 21 -40.55 22.39 10.73
CA ALA A 21 -41.58 23.25 11.26
C ALA A 21 -42.03 24.30 10.22
N VAL A 22 -43.29 24.73 10.31
CA VAL A 22 -43.79 25.86 9.51
C VAL A 22 -43.03 27.13 9.88
N GLY A 23 -42.65 27.93 8.88
CA GLY A 23 -41.82 29.11 9.03
C GLY A 23 -40.31 28.85 8.96
N GLN A 24 -39.87 27.59 9.05
CA GLN A 24 -38.43 27.25 8.95
C GLN A 24 -37.84 27.68 7.60
N ARG A 25 -36.65 28.25 7.65
CA ARG A 25 -35.91 28.74 6.50
C ARG A 25 -34.82 27.72 6.07
N TYR A 26 -34.67 27.56 4.77
CA TYR A 26 -33.59 26.79 4.12
C TYR A 26 -32.89 27.67 3.11
N ASP A 27 -31.56 27.67 3.09
CA ASP A 27 -30.77 28.56 2.24
C ASP A 27 -30.84 28.20 0.75
N SER A 28 -31.15 26.93 0.45
CA SER A 28 -31.35 26.47 -0.92
C SER A 28 -32.48 25.43 -1.01
N LYS A 29 -32.96 25.23 -2.24
CA LYS A 29 -33.90 24.15 -2.55
C LYS A 29 -33.31 22.77 -2.27
N ASP A 30 -32.01 22.58 -2.57
CA ASP A 30 -31.32 21.32 -2.35
C ASP A 30 -31.23 20.96 -0.86
N ASP A 31 -31.05 21.95 0.03
CA ASP A 31 -31.05 21.74 1.48
C ASP A 31 -32.42 21.34 1.99
N LEU A 32 -33.47 21.99 1.47
CA LEU A 32 -34.85 21.64 1.76
C LEU A 32 -35.18 20.21 1.33
N GLU A 33 -34.84 19.84 0.08
CA GLU A 33 -35.07 18.49 -0.45
C GLU A 33 -34.30 17.43 0.34
N ARG A 34 -33.06 17.74 0.69
CA ARG A 34 -32.23 16.85 1.50
C ARG A 34 -32.86 16.61 2.87
N ARG A 35 -33.35 17.67 3.52
CA ARG A 35 -34.05 17.55 4.81
C ARG A 35 -35.31 16.70 4.71
N LEU A 36 -36.12 16.92 3.69
CA LEU A 36 -37.33 16.12 3.46
C LEU A 36 -37.00 14.64 3.22
N LYS A 37 -35.98 14.34 2.44
CA LYS A 37 -35.52 12.96 2.21
C LYS A 37 -35.03 12.29 3.50
N LEU A 38 -34.31 13.02 4.36
CA LEU A 38 -33.91 12.51 5.68
C LEU A 38 -35.12 12.20 6.56
N LEU A 39 -36.14 13.08 6.52
CA LEU A 39 -37.40 12.89 7.24
C LEU A 39 -38.12 11.60 6.81
N THR A 40 -38.16 11.28 5.48
CA THR A 40 -38.77 10.04 4.98
C THR A 40 -38.11 8.79 5.53
N VAL A 41 -36.79 8.79 5.64
CA VAL A 41 -36.03 7.65 6.19
C VAL A 41 -36.31 7.49 7.68
N ARG A 42 -36.31 8.60 8.43
CA ARG A 42 -36.58 8.60 9.87
C ARG A 42 -37.99 8.07 10.21
N TYR A 43 -39.02 8.57 9.52
CA TYR A 43 -40.40 8.26 9.80
C TYR A 43 -41.00 7.16 8.89
N LYS A 44 -40.18 6.50 8.09
CA LYS A 44 -40.50 5.35 7.25
C LYS A 44 -41.70 5.61 6.33
N PHE A 45 -41.66 6.66 5.53
CA PHE A 45 -42.63 6.98 4.51
C PHE A 45 -41.95 7.44 3.22
N ASP A 46 -42.72 7.69 2.17
CA ASP A 46 -42.25 8.26 0.92
C ASP A 46 -43.19 9.37 0.45
N PHE A 47 -42.78 10.18 -0.49
CA PHE A 47 -43.60 11.25 -1.06
C PHE A 47 -43.46 11.32 -2.58
N ASP A 48 -44.46 11.91 -3.22
CA ASP A 48 -44.43 12.32 -4.62
C ASP A 48 -44.36 13.84 -4.74
N VAL A 49 -43.62 14.32 -5.73
CA VAL A 49 -43.44 15.75 -6.00
C VAL A 49 -44.60 16.22 -6.89
N GLU A 50 -45.42 17.13 -6.39
CA GLU A 50 -46.50 17.78 -7.16
C GLU A 50 -46.01 18.98 -7.94
N THR A 51 -45.17 19.82 -7.30
CA THR A 51 -44.61 21.03 -7.93
C THR A 51 -43.13 21.19 -7.55
N SER A 52 -42.31 21.44 -8.53
CA SER A 52 -40.87 21.67 -8.35
C SER A 52 -40.42 22.78 -9.30
N THR A 53 -40.53 24.02 -8.84
CA THR A 53 -40.09 25.22 -9.56
C THR A 53 -38.92 25.91 -8.84
N PRO A 54 -38.25 26.89 -9.41
CA PRO A 54 -37.25 27.69 -8.70
C PRO A 54 -37.77 28.41 -7.46
N THR A 55 -39.09 28.67 -7.38
CA THR A 55 -39.74 29.47 -6.32
C THR A 55 -40.72 28.70 -5.47
N SER A 56 -41.11 27.48 -5.87
CA SER A 56 -42.10 26.69 -5.13
C SER A 56 -41.75 25.20 -5.16
N TYR A 57 -41.91 24.55 -4.02
CA TYR A 57 -41.75 23.10 -3.85
C TYR A 57 -42.88 22.52 -3.06
N VAL A 58 -43.65 21.61 -3.68
CA VAL A 58 -44.84 21.00 -3.11
C VAL A 58 -44.73 19.49 -3.22
N VAL A 59 -44.89 18.79 -2.11
CA VAL A 59 -44.88 17.33 -2.06
C VAL A 59 -46.05 16.81 -1.20
N LYS A 60 -46.52 15.61 -1.55
CA LYS A 60 -47.55 14.89 -0.82
C LYS A 60 -47.14 13.45 -0.51
N CYS A 61 -47.80 12.81 0.45
CA CYS A 61 -47.62 11.37 0.66
C CYS A 61 -47.91 10.60 -0.64
N TRP A 62 -47.10 9.58 -0.92
CA TRP A 62 -47.29 8.75 -2.12
C TRP A 62 -48.51 7.84 -2.07
N VAL A 63 -49.11 7.66 -0.87
CA VAL A 63 -50.35 6.91 -0.68
C VAL A 63 -51.53 7.82 -0.96
N ASP A 64 -52.37 7.42 -1.91
CA ASP A 64 -53.54 8.20 -2.31
C ASP A 64 -54.50 8.42 -1.15
N GLY A 65 -55.09 9.64 -1.07
CA GLY A 65 -55.99 10.05 -0.01
C GLY A 65 -55.32 10.34 1.34
N CYS A 66 -54.00 10.21 1.47
CA CYS A 66 -53.31 10.59 2.70
C CYS A 66 -53.16 12.11 2.81
N LEU A 67 -53.49 12.66 3.99
CA LEU A 67 -53.48 14.11 4.25
C LEU A 67 -52.08 14.69 4.46
N TRP A 68 -51.06 13.87 4.60
CA TRP A 68 -49.68 14.37 4.75
C TRP A 68 -49.27 15.15 3.52
N ARG A 69 -48.89 16.40 3.69
CA ARG A 69 -48.40 17.27 2.62
C ARG A 69 -47.42 18.32 3.15
N PHE A 70 -46.61 18.81 2.24
CA PHE A 70 -45.61 19.82 2.52
C PHE A 70 -45.54 20.84 1.37
N ARG A 71 -45.46 22.12 1.73
CA ARG A 71 -45.22 23.20 0.77
C ARG A 71 -44.21 24.20 1.31
N ALA A 72 -43.23 24.53 0.48
CA ALA A 72 -42.30 25.63 0.72
C ALA A 72 -42.21 26.54 -0.51
N SER A 73 -41.92 27.81 -0.28
CA SER A 73 -41.73 28.80 -1.36
C SER A 73 -40.70 29.83 -0.95
N THR A 74 -40.09 30.47 -1.96
CA THR A 74 -39.21 31.63 -1.78
C THR A 74 -40.02 32.87 -1.36
N GLN A 75 -39.32 33.90 -0.93
CA GLN A 75 -39.89 35.23 -0.61
C GLN A 75 -39.14 36.31 -1.38
N GLY A 76 -39.87 37.03 -2.23
CA GLY A 76 -39.30 38.04 -3.10
C GLY A 76 -38.25 37.43 -4.05
N GLU A 77 -37.14 38.12 -4.22
CA GLU A 77 -36.00 37.71 -5.06
C GLU A 77 -35.04 36.73 -4.33
N SER A 78 -35.33 36.37 -3.08
CA SER A 78 -34.49 35.48 -2.29
C SER A 78 -34.48 34.05 -2.87
N LYS A 79 -33.31 33.40 -2.85
CA LYS A 79 -33.16 31.97 -3.18
C LYS A 79 -33.50 31.07 -2.01
N ALA A 80 -33.71 31.63 -0.80
CA ALA A 80 -34.05 30.88 0.39
C ALA A 80 -35.52 30.42 0.36
N PHE A 81 -35.74 29.16 0.75
CA PHE A 81 -37.07 28.58 0.86
C PHE A 81 -37.60 28.66 2.29
N TYR A 82 -38.88 28.97 2.43
CA TYR A 82 -39.57 29.01 3.70
C TYR A 82 -40.71 28.00 3.70
N VAL A 83 -40.83 27.21 4.77
CA VAL A 83 -41.90 26.24 4.91
C VAL A 83 -43.21 27.00 5.15
N ARG A 84 -44.17 26.83 4.24
CA ARG A 84 -45.49 27.50 4.29
C ARG A 84 -46.55 26.60 4.86
N ILE A 85 -46.57 25.31 4.52
CA ILE A 85 -47.52 24.31 4.98
C ILE A 85 -46.74 23.06 5.32
N TYR A 86 -47.05 22.48 6.45
CA TYR A 86 -46.56 21.17 6.85
C TYR A 86 -47.61 20.43 7.69
N ASP A 87 -48.36 19.56 7.04
CA ASP A 87 -49.29 18.66 7.69
C ASP A 87 -48.56 17.35 8.02
N SER A 88 -48.03 17.24 9.23
CA SER A 88 -47.13 16.14 9.63
C SER A 88 -47.85 14.80 9.85
N LYS A 89 -49.18 14.80 9.98
CA LYS A 89 -49.97 13.60 10.28
C LYS A 89 -50.33 12.84 9.00
N HIS A 90 -49.94 11.57 8.96
CA HIS A 90 -50.40 10.67 7.92
C HIS A 90 -51.73 10.04 8.30
N THR A 91 -52.68 9.99 7.38
CA THR A 91 -53.94 9.26 7.53
C THR A 91 -53.90 7.84 6.98
N CYS A 92 -52.86 7.51 6.18
CA CYS A 92 -52.58 6.16 5.71
C CYS A 92 -51.89 5.29 6.78
N SER A 93 -51.96 3.96 6.61
CA SER A 93 -51.31 3.01 7.53
C SER A 93 -49.76 3.05 7.43
N CYS A 94 -49.10 2.71 8.54
CA CYS A 94 -47.62 2.60 8.54
C CYS A 94 -47.10 1.57 7.53
N THR A 95 -47.85 0.48 7.34
CA THR A 95 -47.48 -0.59 6.40
C THR A 95 -47.52 -0.12 4.96
N GLU A 96 -48.58 0.60 4.58
CA GLU A 96 -48.73 1.15 3.22
C GLU A 96 -47.60 2.17 2.92
N ARG A 97 -47.45 3.20 3.77
CA ARG A 97 -46.49 4.28 3.50
C ARG A 97 -45.03 3.83 3.49
N SER A 98 -44.68 2.73 4.19
CA SER A 98 -43.33 2.19 4.26
C SER A 98 -42.96 1.22 3.12
N ASN A 99 -43.93 0.82 2.28
CA ASN A 99 -43.68 -0.11 1.17
C ASN A 99 -42.82 0.50 0.04
N ARG A 100 -42.68 1.81 0.05
CA ARG A 100 -41.85 2.54 -0.92
C ARG A 100 -40.77 3.34 -0.19
N SER A 101 -39.55 3.41 -0.79
CA SER A 101 -38.41 4.16 -0.23
C SER A 101 -37.55 4.77 -1.34
N ARG A 102 -38.17 5.43 -2.32
CA ARG A 102 -37.47 6.08 -3.44
C ARG A 102 -36.57 7.20 -2.98
N GLN A 103 -37.01 7.94 -1.93
CA GLN A 103 -36.25 9.07 -1.38
C GLN A 103 -35.03 8.63 -0.55
N ALA A 104 -34.93 7.36 -0.18
CA ALA A 104 -33.76 6.81 0.50
C ALA A 104 -32.64 6.53 -0.52
N THR A 105 -32.11 7.59 -1.11
CA THR A 105 -31.03 7.54 -2.10
C THR A 105 -29.69 7.22 -1.45
N PRO A 106 -28.66 6.76 -2.19
CA PRO A 106 -27.36 6.41 -1.62
C PRO A 106 -26.67 7.56 -0.87
N ASP A 107 -26.83 8.80 -1.33
CA ASP A 107 -26.33 10.01 -0.69
C ASP A 107 -26.99 10.24 0.67
N ILE A 108 -28.32 10.17 0.75
CA ILE A 108 -29.06 10.29 2.02
C ILE A 108 -28.66 9.19 3.01
N LEU A 109 -28.55 7.95 2.54
CA LEU A 109 -28.18 6.81 3.38
C LEU A 109 -26.70 6.88 3.81
N GLY A 110 -25.81 7.38 2.96
CA GLY A 110 -24.42 7.63 3.30
C GLY A 110 -24.26 8.70 4.39
N MET A 111 -25.03 9.79 4.27
CA MET A 111 -25.08 10.84 5.29
C MET A 111 -25.60 10.32 6.64
N LEU A 112 -26.68 9.56 6.62
CA LEU A 112 -27.23 8.95 7.84
C LEU A 112 -26.25 7.97 8.47
N TYR A 113 -25.55 7.17 7.66
CA TYR A 113 -24.55 6.26 8.18
C TYR A 113 -23.43 7.01 8.90
N LYS A 114 -22.83 8.02 8.24
CA LYS A 114 -21.75 8.82 8.81
C LYS A 114 -22.16 9.51 10.11
N ASN A 115 -23.32 10.14 10.12
CA ASN A 115 -23.74 10.98 11.25
C ASN A 115 -24.26 10.18 12.46
N PHE A 116 -24.78 8.97 12.25
CA PHE A 116 -25.52 8.26 13.31
C PHE A 116 -25.12 6.81 13.54
N LEU A 117 -24.39 6.16 12.63
CA LEU A 117 -24.19 4.72 12.71
C LEU A 117 -22.72 4.29 12.85
N GLY A 118 -21.77 5.10 12.46
CA GLY A 118 -20.38 4.74 12.65
C GLY A 118 -19.37 5.42 11.72
N ASP A 119 -18.14 5.02 11.89
CA ASP A 119 -16.99 5.48 11.13
C ASP A 119 -17.06 5.05 9.66
N VAL A 120 -16.46 5.84 8.78
CA VAL A 120 -16.40 5.62 7.33
C VAL A 120 -14.99 5.28 6.81
N GLY A 121 -14.08 5.00 7.72
CA GLY A 121 -12.68 4.69 7.41
C GLY A 121 -12.48 3.58 6.36
N PRO A 122 -11.26 3.39 5.85
CA PRO A 122 -10.97 2.51 4.71
C PRO A 122 -11.30 1.04 4.96
N ALA A 123 -11.36 0.61 6.24
CA ALA A 123 -11.71 -0.76 6.63
C ALA A 123 -13.23 -1.06 6.53
N VAL A 124 -14.09 -0.03 6.43
CA VAL A 124 -15.54 -0.18 6.41
C VAL A 124 -15.99 -0.80 5.09
N ARG A 125 -16.67 -1.94 5.19
CA ARG A 125 -17.18 -2.68 4.02
C ARG A 125 -18.59 -2.25 3.64
N PRO A 126 -18.93 -2.18 2.35
CA PRO A 126 -20.29 -1.86 1.90
C PRO A 126 -21.37 -2.75 2.53
N THR A 127 -21.09 -4.04 2.71
CA THR A 127 -22.01 -4.99 3.34
C THR A 127 -22.33 -4.65 4.79
N SER A 128 -21.33 -4.20 5.56
CA SER A 128 -21.53 -3.79 6.96
C SER A 128 -22.43 -2.56 7.05
N VAL A 129 -22.22 -1.59 6.16
CA VAL A 129 -23.07 -0.40 6.05
C VAL A 129 -24.51 -0.76 5.66
N GLY A 130 -24.68 -1.67 4.69
CA GLY A 130 -26.00 -2.16 4.30
C GLY A 130 -26.75 -2.83 5.44
N ILE A 131 -26.07 -3.68 6.24
CA ILE A 131 -26.65 -4.34 7.41
C ILE A 131 -27.07 -3.30 8.47
N ALA A 132 -26.19 -2.34 8.78
CA ALA A 132 -26.46 -1.31 9.79
C ALA A 132 -27.69 -0.45 9.40
N ILE A 133 -27.74 0.04 8.16
CA ILE A 133 -28.87 0.83 7.64
C ILE A 133 -30.17 0.00 7.64
N THR A 134 -30.11 -1.26 7.19
CA THR A 134 -31.30 -2.14 7.18
C THR A 134 -31.80 -2.38 8.60
N LYS A 135 -30.92 -2.63 9.57
CA LYS A 135 -31.27 -2.85 10.97
C LYS A 135 -31.88 -1.61 11.61
N GLN A 136 -31.30 -0.43 11.39
CA GLN A 136 -31.71 0.81 12.05
C GLN A 136 -32.95 1.43 11.40
N PHE A 137 -33.00 1.49 10.08
CA PHE A 137 -34.04 2.21 9.33
C PHE A 137 -35.05 1.30 8.61
N GLY A 138 -34.81 -0.02 8.56
CA GLY A 138 -35.67 -0.97 7.87
C GLY A 138 -35.58 -0.93 6.34
N ILE A 139 -34.62 -0.22 5.77
CA ILE A 139 -34.45 -0.05 4.31
C ILE A 139 -33.67 -1.21 3.73
N LYS A 140 -34.25 -1.91 2.76
CA LYS A 140 -33.54 -2.97 2.04
C LYS A 140 -32.39 -2.40 1.22
N MET A 141 -31.18 -2.92 1.44
CA MET A 141 -29.94 -2.51 0.81
C MET A 141 -29.40 -3.62 -0.08
N ASP A 142 -29.23 -3.34 -1.36
CA ASP A 142 -28.36 -4.18 -2.21
C ASP A 142 -26.90 -3.74 -2.10
N TYR A 143 -25.99 -4.54 -2.68
CA TYR A 143 -24.57 -4.23 -2.65
C TYR A 143 -24.23 -2.92 -3.37
N ARG A 144 -24.90 -2.61 -4.49
CA ARG A 144 -24.62 -1.39 -5.28
C ARG A 144 -25.04 -0.15 -4.50
N LYS A 145 -26.21 -0.19 -3.88
CA LYS A 145 -26.72 0.91 -3.05
C LYS A 145 -25.83 1.11 -1.83
N SER A 146 -25.45 0.03 -1.14
CA SER A 146 -24.51 0.06 -0.01
C SER A 146 -23.13 0.63 -0.42
N HIS A 147 -22.58 0.21 -1.56
CA HIS A 147 -21.30 0.71 -2.06
C HIS A 147 -21.34 2.21 -2.38
N ARG A 148 -22.42 2.68 -3.02
CA ARG A 148 -22.61 4.12 -3.31
C ARG A 148 -22.78 4.93 -2.03
N SER A 149 -23.49 4.40 -1.03
CA SER A 149 -23.66 5.07 0.28
C SER A 149 -22.33 5.22 1.02
N VAL A 150 -21.47 4.19 1.05
CA VAL A 150 -20.14 4.27 1.65
C VAL A 150 -19.27 5.29 0.91
N LYS A 151 -19.31 5.25 -0.43
CA LYS A 151 -18.54 6.21 -1.24
C LYS A 151 -18.95 7.64 -0.91
N PHE A 152 -20.23 7.93 -0.88
CA PHE A 152 -20.75 9.26 -0.54
C PHE A 152 -20.40 9.68 0.91
N ALA A 153 -20.51 8.75 1.86
CA ALA A 153 -20.13 9.00 3.25
C ALA A 153 -18.64 9.38 3.38
N ARG A 154 -17.77 8.71 2.63
CA ARG A 154 -16.34 9.06 2.57
C ARG A 154 -16.10 10.42 1.89
N GLU A 155 -16.82 10.72 0.81
CA GLU A 155 -16.70 12.02 0.14
C GLU A 155 -17.11 13.19 1.06
N ILE A 156 -18.05 12.97 1.98
CA ILE A 156 -18.38 13.96 3.03
C ILE A 156 -17.25 14.12 4.04
N ASP A 157 -16.60 13.03 4.41
CA ASP A 157 -15.57 12.98 5.45
C ASP A 157 -14.20 13.45 4.95
N GLU A 158 -13.77 12.88 3.85
CA GLU A 158 -12.43 13.05 3.29
C GLU A 158 -12.37 14.14 2.20
N GLY A 159 -13.53 14.63 1.74
CA GLY A 159 -13.66 15.49 0.57
C GLY A 159 -13.72 14.71 -0.75
N THR A 160 -14.00 15.42 -1.83
CA THR A 160 -13.98 14.83 -3.17
C THR A 160 -12.55 14.68 -3.68
N PRO A 161 -12.28 13.77 -4.62
CA PRO A 161 -10.94 13.66 -5.24
C PRO A 161 -10.47 14.98 -5.87
N GLU A 162 -11.37 15.83 -6.35
CA GLU A 162 -11.07 17.15 -6.89
C GLU A 162 -10.52 18.08 -5.82
N CYS A 163 -11.20 18.16 -4.68
CA CYS A 163 -10.73 18.95 -3.52
C CYS A 163 -9.37 18.45 -3.02
N GLY A 164 -9.10 17.13 -3.12
CA GLY A 164 -7.80 16.58 -2.80
C GLY A 164 -6.67 17.13 -3.65
N PHE A 165 -6.90 17.35 -4.96
CA PHE A 165 -5.92 18.01 -5.83
C PHE A 165 -5.78 19.49 -5.52
N GLU A 166 -6.89 20.22 -5.34
CA GLU A 166 -6.87 21.64 -5.02
C GLU A 166 -6.13 21.95 -3.70
N SER A 167 -6.25 21.08 -2.71
CA SER A 167 -5.57 21.21 -1.42
C SER A 167 -4.13 20.69 -1.41
N LEU A 168 -3.67 20.00 -2.47
CA LEU A 168 -2.36 19.35 -2.51
C LEU A 168 -1.18 20.31 -2.25
N PRO A 169 -1.10 21.53 -2.84
CA PRO A 169 -0.02 22.48 -2.54
C PRO A 169 0.07 22.82 -1.06
N SER A 170 -1.07 23.11 -0.43
CA SER A 170 -1.16 23.41 1.00
C SER A 170 -0.76 22.24 1.86
N TYR A 171 -1.20 21.03 1.51
CA TYR A 171 -0.83 19.80 2.19
C TYR A 171 0.69 19.53 2.13
N LEU A 172 1.30 19.67 0.95
CA LEU A 172 2.75 19.52 0.78
C LEU A 172 3.55 20.55 1.57
N TYR A 173 3.04 21.79 1.64
CA TYR A 173 3.64 22.83 2.47
C TYR A 173 3.60 22.48 3.96
N MET A 174 2.44 22.05 4.47
CA MET A 174 2.28 21.67 5.88
C MET A 174 3.15 20.46 6.25
N ILE A 175 3.23 19.47 5.38
CA ILE A 175 4.10 18.30 5.59
C ILE A 175 5.57 18.70 5.71
N ARG A 176 6.07 19.57 4.83
CA ARG A 176 7.46 20.08 4.91
C ARG A 176 7.70 20.88 6.17
N ARG A 177 6.71 21.66 6.60
CA ARG A 177 6.81 22.44 7.85
C ARG A 177 6.87 21.54 9.09
N ALA A 178 6.05 20.48 9.13
CA ALA A 178 6.02 19.53 10.23
C ALA A 178 7.25 18.60 10.25
N ASN A 179 7.86 18.36 9.08
CA ASN A 179 8.98 17.43 8.92
C ASN A 179 10.12 18.14 8.16
N PRO A 180 11.04 18.80 8.86
CA PRO A 180 12.20 19.44 8.25
C PRO A 180 12.98 18.49 7.36
N SER A 181 13.69 19.02 6.36
CA SER A 181 14.43 18.24 5.34
C SER A 181 13.56 17.38 4.40
N THR A 182 12.24 17.39 4.55
CA THR A 182 11.33 16.72 3.59
C THR A 182 11.39 17.41 2.23
N VAL A 183 11.59 16.63 1.19
CA VAL A 183 11.64 17.10 -0.20
C VAL A 183 10.33 16.77 -0.90
N THR A 184 9.69 17.79 -1.46
CA THR A 184 8.51 17.63 -2.32
C THR A 184 8.72 18.39 -3.62
N ARG A 185 8.21 17.85 -4.72
CA ARG A 185 8.17 18.52 -6.02
C ARG A 185 6.79 18.29 -6.62
N LEU A 186 6.07 19.37 -6.85
CA LEU A 186 4.78 19.34 -7.53
C LEU A 186 4.96 19.94 -8.93
N GLN A 187 4.52 19.23 -9.94
CA GLN A 187 4.52 19.68 -11.31
C GLN A 187 3.09 19.77 -11.83
N ILE A 188 2.74 20.88 -12.41
CA ILE A 188 1.45 21.18 -13.03
C ILE A 188 1.68 21.57 -14.49
N ASP A 189 0.67 21.40 -15.33
CA ASP A 189 0.68 21.86 -16.72
C ASP A 189 0.38 23.37 -16.82
N GLU A 190 0.40 23.91 -18.04
CA GLU A 190 0.13 25.33 -18.33
C GLU A 190 -1.29 25.77 -17.94
N LEU A 191 -2.22 24.83 -17.79
CA LEU A 191 -3.60 25.07 -17.37
C LEU A 191 -3.78 24.90 -15.84
N GLY A 192 -2.69 24.76 -15.08
CA GLY A 192 -2.71 24.54 -13.64
C GLY A 192 -3.20 23.15 -13.22
N ARG A 193 -3.17 22.14 -14.10
CA ARG A 193 -3.58 20.78 -13.78
C ARG A 193 -2.41 19.97 -13.27
N PHE A 194 -2.71 19.09 -12.33
CA PHE A 194 -1.74 18.14 -11.79
C PHE A 194 -1.13 17.27 -12.88
N MET A 195 0.19 17.22 -12.91
CA MET A 195 0.98 16.28 -13.70
C MET A 195 1.65 15.24 -12.82
N TYR A 196 2.57 15.68 -11.95
CA TYR A 196 3.38 14.78 -11.12
C TYR A 196 3.60 15.37 -9.73
N VAL A 197 3.76 14.49 -8.76
CA VAL A 197 4.28 14.86 -7.44
C VAL A 197 5.36 13.88 -7.04
N PHE A 198 6.48 14.40 -6.53
CA PHE A 198 7.54 13.63 -5.88
C PHE A 198 7.57 14.00 -4.40
N PHE A 199 7.84 13.00 -3.57
CA PHE A 199 7.80 13.15 -2.13
C PHE A 199 8.83 12.24 -1.45
N ALA A 200 9.65 12.79 -0.56
CA ALA A 200 10.58 12.06 0.29
C ALA A 200 10.65 12.71 1.67
N PHE A 201 10.40 11.95 2.72
CA PHE A 201 10.53 12.46 4.09
C PHE A 201 11.99 12.76 4.43
N GLY A 202 12.24 13.82 5.19
CA GLY A 202 13.57 14.15 5.70
C GLY A 202 14.18 13.00 6.51
N THR A 203 13.37 12.36 7.36
CA THR A 203 13.78 11.16 8.11
C THR A 203 14.27 10.03 7.22
N SER A 204 13.64 9.84 6.05
CA SER A 204 14.05 8.81 5.08
C SER A 204 15.38 9.17 4.42
N VAL A 205 15.56 10.43 4.08
CA VAL A 205 16.80 10.93 3.47
C VAL A 205 17.95 10.83 4.47
N ASN A 206 17.75 11.26 5.72
CA ASN A 206 18.75 11.25 6.79
C ASN A 206 19.08 9.82 7.28
N GLY A 207 18.12 8.90 7.22
CA GLY A 207 18.33 7.50 7.61
C GLY A 207 19.07 6.66 6.56
N PHE A 208 18.95 6.98 5.27
CA PHE A 208 19.53 6.18 4.19
C PHE A 208 21.05 5.98 4.28
N PRO A 209 21.90 6.96 4.70
CA PRO A 209 23.35 6.77 4.85
C PRO A 209 23.77 5.66 5.82
N PHE A 210 22.89 5.30 6.76
CA PHE A 210 23.14 4.22 7.71
C PHE A 210 22.69 2.84 7.22
N MET A 211 22.09 2.79 6.03
CA MET A 211 21.59 1.57 5.41
C MET A 211 22.55 1.01 4.38
N ARG A 212 22.24 -0.21 3.96
CA ARG A 212 22.91 -0.79 2.80
C ARG A 212 22.56 0.03 1.56
N LYS A 213 23.56 0.33 0.75
CA LYS A 213 23.40 1.11 -0.49
C LYS A 213 22.66 0.32 -1.59
N VAL A 214 21.46 -0.18 -1.26
CA VAL A 214 20.59 -0.91 -2.20
C VAL A 214 19.24 -0.22 -2.23
N VAL A 215 18.86 0.26 -3.40
CA VAL A 215 17.56 0.89 -3.66
C VAL A 215 16.74 -0.01 -4.58
N VAL A 216 15.54 -0.34 -4.17
CA VAL A 216 14.57 -1.08 -5.00
C VAL A 216 13.54 -0.08 -5.51
N VAL A 217 13.33 -0.04 -6.82
CA VAL A 217 12.32 0.80 -7.44
C VAL A 217 11.24 -0.05 -8.10
N ASP A 218 10.01 0.39 -7.96
CA ASP A 218 8.83 -0.28 -8.53
C ASP A 218 7.74 0.72 -8.87
N GLY A 219 6.89 0.38 -9.85
CA GLY A 219 5.73 1.13 -10.24
C GLY A 219 4.45 0.32 -10.01
N THR A 220 3.43 0.93 -9.45
CA THR A 220 2.12 0.29 -9.28
C THR A 220 0.99 1.18 -9.75
N PHE A 221 0.05 0.60 -10.51
CA PHE A 221 -1.09 1.35 -11.03
C PHE A 221 -2.06 1.71 -9.92
N LEU A 222 -2.42 2.98 -9.85
CA LEU A 222 -3.45 3.50 -8.96
C LEU A 222 -4.83 3.24 -9.55
N ASN A 223 -5.76 2.88 -8.67
CA ASN A 223 -7.16 2.70 -8.99
C ASN A 223 -7.96 3.90 -8.48
N GLY A 224 -8.97 4.31 -9.20
CA GLY A 224 -9.83 5.42 -8.80
C GLY A 224 -10.34 6.22 -9.99
N LYS A 225 -10.92 7.39 -9.72
CA LYS A 225 -11.43 8.33 -10.72
C LYS A 225 -10.29 8.85 -11.61
N TYR A 226 -9.22 9.29 -10.97
CA TYR A 226 -7.97 9.71 -11.61
C TYR A 226 -7.00 8.55 -11.52
N LYS A 227 -6.79 7.87 -12.62
CA LYS A 227 -5.80 6.81 -12.73
C LYS A 227 -4.41 7.44 -12.63
N GLY A 228 -3.40 6.62 -12.53
CA GLY A 228 -2.00 7.04 -12.49
C GLY A 228 -1.13 5.89 -12.06
N THR A 229 0.14 6.16 -11.85
CA THR A 229 1.11 5.21 -11.35
C THR A 229 1.80 5.77 -10.12
N LEU A 230 1.86 4.99 -9.06
CA LEU A 230 2.69 5.26 -7.90
C LEU A 230 4.06 4.64 -8.15
N LEU A 231 5.08 5.47 -8.27
CA LEU A 231 6.48 5.06 -8.31
C LEU A 231 7.04 5.09 -6.88
N THR A 232 7.82 4.09 -6.53
CA THR A 232 8.40 3.96 -5.20
C THR A 232 9.90 3.70 -5.28
N ALA A 233 10.67 4.32 -4.39
CA ALA A 233 12.04 3.96 -4.09
C ALA A 233 12.12 3.49 -2.65
N LEU A 234 12.59 2.27 -2.46
CA LEU A 234 12.64 1.57 -1.19
C LEU A 234 14.07 1.14 -0.90
N ALA A 235 14.53 1.26 0.32
CA ALA A 235 15.77 0.66 0.81
C ALA A 235 15.47 -0.50 1.75
N GLN A 236 16.52 -1.00 2.36
CA GLN A 236 16.46 -2.05 3.34
C GLN A 236 17.34 -1.72 4.54
N ASP A 237 16.74 -1.79 5.72
CA ASP A 237 17.44 -1.55 6.96
C ASP A 237 18.35 -2.72 7.38
N GLY A 238 19.12 -2.53 8.44
CA GLY A 238 20.01 -3.53 9.01
C GLY A 238 19.30 -4.72 9.63
N ASN A 239 18.00 -4.61 9.92
CA ASN A 239 17.15 -5.70 10.38
C ASN A 239 16.35 -6.35 9.23
N PHE A 240 16.73 -6.04 7.99
CA PHE A 240 16.13 -6.56 6.76
C PHE A 240 14.70 -6.10 6.47
N GLN A 241 14.27 -4.92 6.98
CA GLN A 241 12.95 -4.34 6.72
C GLN A 241 12.96 -3.47 5.47
N ILE A 242 11.76 -3.28 4.93
CA ILE A 242 11.53 -2.29 3.88
C ILE A 242 11.52 -0.90 4.51
N PHE A 243 12.40 -0.05 4.01
CA PHE A 243 12.49 1.35 4.39
C PHE A 243 12.10 2.24 3.20
N PRO A 244 10.99 2.97 3.27
CA PRO A 244 10.57 3.86 2.20
C PRO A 244 11.50 5.07 2.10
N ILE A 245 12.07 5.33 0.92
CA ILE A 245 12.91 6.50 0.65
C ILE A 245 12.09 7.62 0.02
N ALA A 246 11.45 7.31 -1.11
CA ALA A 246 10.71 8.29 -1.89
C ALA A 246 9.53 7.67 -2.61
N PHE A 247 8.55 8.51 -2.90
CA PHE A 247 7.36 8.20 -3.67
C PHE A 247 7.14 9.24 -4.75
N ALA A 248 6.54 8.83 -5.86
CA ALA A 248 6.00 9.78 -6.82
C ALA A 248 4.67 9.28 -7.37
N VAL A 249 3.75 10.20 -7.63
CA VAL A 249 2.52 9.92 -8.38
C VAL A 249 2.64 10.59 -9.72
N VAL A 250 2.45 9.80 -10.77
CA VAL A 250 2.58 10.21 -12.18
C VAL A 250 1.39 9.68 -12.98
N ASP A 251 1.18 10.17 -14.21
CA ASP A 251 0.05 9.76 -15.03
C ASP A 251 0.22 8.37 -15.65
N THR A 252 1.43 8.03 -16.10
CA THR A 252 1.72 6.75 -16.78
C THR A 252 3.19 6.35 -16.56
N GLU A 253 3.58 5.16 -17.00
CA GLU A 253 4.97 4.71 -17.04
C GLU A 253 5.55 4.90 -18.45
N ASN A 254 6.49 5.84 -18.59
CA ASN A 254 7.24 6.09 -19.82
C ASN A 254 8.69 6.48 -19.55
N ASP A 255 9.46 6.73 -20.61
CA ASP A 255 10.87 7.06 -20.52
C ASP A 255 11.12 8.38 -19.77
N ASP A 256 10.32 9.41 -20.05
CA ASP A 256 10.47 10.75 -19.48
C ASP A 256 10.16 10.76 -17.99
N LEU A 257 9.13 10.02 -17.56
CA LEU A 257 8.72 9.96 -16.17
C LEU A 257 9.69 9.19 -15.29
N TRP A 258 10.24 8.07 -15.78
CA TRP A 258 11.30 7.37 -15.07
C TRP A 258 12.58 8.20 -15.01
N HIS A 259 12.91 8.93 -16.09
CA HIS A 259 14.04 9.86 -16.08
C HIS A 259 13.84 10.98 -15.06
N TRP A 260 12.65 11.61 -15.04
CA TRP A 260 12.30 12.63 -14.07
C TRP A 260 12.36 12.10 -12.64
N PHE A 261 11.78 10.92 -12.36
CA PHE A 261 11.81 10.31 -11.03
C PHE A 261 13.24 10.06 -10.53
N PHE A 262 14.08 9.46 -11.36
CA PHE A 262 15.47 9.23 -10.98
C PHE A 262 16.27 10.52 -10.84
N THR A 263 15.98 11.55 -11.62
CA THR A 263 16.59 12.88 -11.46
C THR A 263 16.25 13.48 -10.09
N GLN A 264 15.00 13.37 -9.64
CA GLN A 264 14.62 13.81 -8.29
C GLN A 264 15.28 12.94 -7.21
N LEU A 265 15.33 11.63 -7.42
CA LEU A 265 15.94 10.70 -6.48
C LEU A 265 17.46 10.94 -6.33
N LYS A 266 18.16 11.28 -7.42
CA LYS A 266 19.61 11.57 -7.43
C LYS A 266 19.99 12.79 -6.57
N LEU A 267 19.07 13.74 -6.39
CA LEU A 267 19.28 14.87 -5.48
C LEU A 267 19.34 14.44 -4.00
N LEU A 268 18.75 13.28 -3.68
CA LEU A 268 18.68 12.72 -2.33
C LEU A 268 19.72 11.64 -2.11
N ILE A 269 19.92 10.82 -3.13
CA ILE A 269 20.87 9.70 -3.15
C ILE A 269 21.81 9.92 -4.32
N PRO A 270 23.02 10.44 -4.09
CA PRO A 270 24.01 10.64 -5.15
C PRO A 270 24.39 9.33 -5.84
N ASP A 271 24.79 9.43 -7.10
CA ASP A 271 25.32 8.31 -7.87
C ASP A 271 26.68 7.87 -7.32
N ASP A 272 26.85 6.57 -7.09
CA ASP A 272 28.01 6.00 -6.40
C ASP A 272 28.24 4.55 -6.90
N GLU A 273 29.48 4.15 -7.10
CA GLU A 273 29.87 2.78 -7.51
C GLU A 273 29.41 1.70 -6.50
N GLY A 274 29.27 2.06 -5.22
CA GLY A 274 28.74 1.17 -4.19
C GLY A 274 27.21 1.04 -4.20
N LEU A 275 26.49 1.93 -4.92
CA LEU A 275 25.04 1.92 -5.00
C LEU A 275 24.55 0.82 -5.93
N SER A 276 23.49 0.13 -5.53
CA SER A 276 22.80 -0.86 -6.35
C SER A 276 21.33 -0.51 -6.51
N ILE A 277 20.85 -0.42 -7.75
CA ILE A 277 19.45 -0.13 -8.05
C ILE A 277 18.79 -1.38 -8.62
N ILE A 278 17.79 -1.89 -7.91
CA ILE A 278 17.02 -3.08 -8.27
C ILE A 278 15.67 -2.65 -8.83
N SER A 279 15.34 -3.10 -10.04
CA SER A 279 14.05 -2.79 -10.68
C SER A 279 13.44 -4.02 -11.36
N ASP A 280 12.25 -3.85 -11.90
CA ASP A 280 11.72 -4.79 -12.88
C ASP A 280 12.53 -4.74 -14.21
N MET A 281 12.04 -5.45 -15.24
CA MET A 281 12.69 -5.52 -16.56
C MET A 281 12.22 -4.42 -17.53
N HIS A 282 11.49 -3.40 -17.06
CA HIS A 282 10.93 -2.36 -17.93
C HIS A 282 12.05 -1.55 -18.60
N ASN A 283 11.91 -1.33 -19.93
CA ASN A 283 12.96 -0.64 -20.70
C ASN A 283 13.17 0.81 -20.28
N SER A 284 12.10 1.52 -19.92
CA SER A 284 12.18 2.92 -19.49
C SER A 284 12.97 3.06 -18.20
N ILE A 285 12.81 2.13 -17.24
CA ILE A 285 13.62 2.10 -16.01
C ILE A 285 15.09 1.87 -16.35
N ARG A 286 15.37 0.89 -17.23
CA ARG A 286 16.75 0.60 -17.67
C ARG A 286 17.44 1.80 -18.30
N LYS A 287 16.75 2.53 -19.19
CA LYS A 287 17.26 3.74 -19.83
C LYS A 287 17.52 4.84 -18.82
N ALA A 288 16.57 5.07 -17.93
CA ALA A 288 16.65 6.12 -16.92
C ALA A 288 17.80 5.85 -15.92
N ILE A 289 17.97 4.62 -15.43
CA ILE A 289 19.09 4.26 -14.54
C ILE A 289 20.42 4.52 -15.27
N ARG A 290 20.59 4.04 -16.52
CA ARG A 290 21.83 4.23 -17.27
C ARG A 290 22.18 5.71 -17.48
N ASN A 291 21.17 6.57 -17.66
CA ASN A 291 21.39 7.99 -17.94
C ASN A 291 21.60 8.80 -16.67
N VAL A 292 20.90 8.49 -15.60
CA VAL A 292 20.93 9.27 -14.35
C VAL A 292 21.91 8.70 -13.33
N TYR A 293 22.07 7.38 -13.28
CA TYR A 293 22.92 6.65 -12.33
C TYR A 293 23.94 5.76 -13.06
N PRO A 294 24.87 6.32 -13.85
CA PRO A 294 25.83 5.53 -14.63
C PRO A 294 26.82 4.75 -13.79
N LEU A 295 27.11 5.17 -12.55
CA LEU A 295 28.05 4.48 -11.64
C LEU A 295 27.37 3.35 -10.88
N ALA A 296 26.07 3.49 -10.59
CA ALA A 296 25.34 2.51 -9.80
C ALA A 296 25.19 1.17 -10.52
N ALA A 297 25.37 0.08 -9.78
CA ALA A 297 25.11 -1.25 -10.29
C ALA A 297 23.60 -1.48 -10.46
N ARG A 298 23.18 -1.91 -11.66
CA ARG A 298 21.78 -2.26 -11.91
C ARG A 298 21.53 -3.74 -11.63
N GLY A 299 20.40 -4.06 -10.99
CA GLY A 299 19.90 -5.42 -10.83
C GLY A 299 18.43 -5.57 -11.22
N ILE A 300 18.03 -6.79 -11.60
CA ILE A 300 16.65 -7.15 -11.89
C ILE A 300 16.01 -7.75 -10.65
N CYS A 301 14.78 -7.32 -10.35
CA CYS A 301 13.96 -7.89 -9.28
C CYS A 301 13.63 -9.35 -9.60
N THR A 302 14.14 -10.27 -8.79
CA THR A 302 13.90 -11.71 -8.97
C THR A 302 12.43 -12.09 -8.85
N TYR A 303 11.64 -11.36 -8.07
CA TYR A 303 10.19 -11.56 -7.98
C TYR A 303 9.50 -11.33 -9.34
N HIS A 304 9.81 -10.21 -10.00
CA HIS A 304 9.26 -9.89 -11.32
C HIS A 304 9.76 -10.86 -12.40
N LEU A 305 11.04 -11.24 -12.34
CA LEU A 305 11.59 -12.27 -13.23
C LEU A 305 10.83 -13.60 -13.06
N TYR A 306 10.62 -14.06 -11.83
CA TYR A 306 9.88 -15.28 -11.55
C TYR A 306 8.43 -15.22 -12.00
N LYS A 307 7.76 -14.09 -11.80
CA LYS A 307 6.39 -13.86 -12.27
C LYS A 307 6.27 -13.94 -13.80
N ASN A 308 7.25 -13.37 -14.51
CA ASN A 308 7.32 -13.45 -15.96
C ASN A 308 7.55 -14.88 -16.45
N ILE A 309 8.41 -15.63 -15.77
CA ILE A 309 8.66 -17.05 -16.08
C ILE A 309 7.40 -17.87 -15.86
N LEU A 310 6.73 -17.73 -14.73
CA LEU A 310 5.49 -18.46 -14.44
C LEU A 310 4.35 -18.14 -15.42
N GLY A 311 4.33 -16.94 -15.97
CA GLY A 311 3.36 -16.53 -16.97
C GLY A 311 3.61 -17.10 -18.38
N ARG A 312 4.85 -17.49 -18.69
CA ARG A 312 5.29 -17.91 -20.04
C ARG A 312 5.66 -19.38 -20.13
N TYR A 313 6.24 -19.94 -19.07
CA TYR A 313 6.79 -21.29 -19.05
C TYR A 313 6.08 -22.16 -18.00
N LYS A 314 5.69 -23.36 -18.40
CA LYS A 314 5.07 -24.35 -17.49
C LYS A 314 6.14 -25.27 -16.95
N GLY A 315 6.02 -25.67 -15.68
CA GLY A 315 6.91 -26.65 -15.05
C GLY A 315 7.43 -26.18 -13.69
N LYS A 316 7.17 -26.96 -12.65
CA LYS A 316 7.63 -26.67 -11.28
C LYS A 316 9.15 -26.83 -11.15
N GLU A 317 9.71 -27.79 -11.87
CA GLU A 317 11.12 -28.14 -11.80
C GLU A 317 12.00 -27.02 -12.39
N ALA A 318 11.74 -26.60 -13.62
CA ALA A 318 12.44 -25.49 -14.25
C ALA A 318 12.42 -24.22 -13.37
N PHE A 319 11.27 -23.92 -12.75
CA PHE A 319 11.13 -22.79 -11.84
C PHE A 319 11.99 -22.95 -10.56
N ARG A 320 12.07 -24.17 -9.99
CA ARG A 320 12.94 -24.47 -8.85
C ARG A 320 14.40 -24.25 -9.18
N LEU A 321 14.85 -24.69 -10.37
CA LEU A 321 16.22 -24.51 -10.84
C LEU A 321 16.57 -23.05 -11.04
N VAL A 322 15.68 -22.23 -11.63
CA VAL A 322 15.90 -20.77 -11.76
C VAL A 322 16.08 -20.11 -10.39
N LYS A 323 15.29 -20.49 -9.39
CA LYS A 323 15.48 -19.98 -8.02
C LYS A 323 16.81 -20.39 -7.43
N LYS A 324 17.25 -21.61 -7.69
CA LYS A 324 18.54 -22.14 -7.23
C LYS A 324 19.68 -21.39 -7.92
N ALA A 325 19.65 -21.25 -9.25
CA ALA A 325 20.62 -20.48 -10.03
C ALA A 325 20.76 -19.04 -9.56
N ALA A 326 19.63 -18.33 -9.34
CA ALA A 326 19.63 -16.95 -8.86
C ALA A 326 20.33 -16.78 -7.50
N ARG A 327 20.39 -17.82 -6.69
CA ARG A 327 20.94 -17.80 -5.32
C ARG A 327 22.36 -18.32 -5.21
N CYS A 328 22.94 -18.84 -6.28
CA CYS A 328 24.32 -19.35 -6.27
C CYS A 328 25.32 -18.25 -5.93
N PHE A 329 26.30 -18.61 -5.10
CA PHE A 329 27.43 -17.75 -4.76
C PHE A 329 28.69 -18.11 -5.55
N ARG A 330 28.84 -19.38 -5.91
CA ARG A 330 29.98 -19.88 -6.71
C ARG A 330 29.59 -19.97 -8.18
N MET A 331 30.57 -19.68 -9.07
CA MET A 331 30.35 -19.75 -10.51
C MET A 331 30.12 -21.20 -10.96
N SER A 332 30.87 -22.17 -10.41
CA SER A 332 30.68 -23.60 -10.68
C SER A 332 29.27 -24.08 -10.44
N ASP A 333 28.71 -23.71 -9.28
CA ASP A 333 27.34 -24.10 -8.90
C ASP A 333 26.31 -23.49 -9.84
N PHE A 334 26.53 -22.22 -10.22
CA PHE A 334 25.67 -21.53 -11.18
C PHE A 334 25.72 -22.19 -12.56
N THR A 335 26.91 -22.47 -13.07
CA THR A 335 27.12 -23.07 -14.41
C THR A 335 26.44 -24.43 -14.49
N ALA A 336 26.68 -25.31 -13.53
CA ALA A 336 26.05 -26.63 -13.50
C ALA A 336 24.50 -26.57 -13.50
N ILE A 337 23.92 -25.67 -12.67
CA ILE A 337 22.46 -25.50 -12.63
C ILE A 337 21.94 -24.85 -13.92
N PHE A 338 22.71 -23.97 -14.51
CA PHE A 338 22.30 -23.26 -15.73
C PHE A 338 22.31 -24.17 -16.95
N GLU A 339 23.26 -25.10 -17.02
CA GLU A 339 23.32 -26.19 -17.99
C GLU A 339 22.15 -27.19 -17.78
N GLU A 340 21.82 -27.51 -16.52
CA GLU A 340 20.64 -28.32 -16.20
C GLU A 340 19.32 -27.67 -16.70
N ILE A 341 19.21 -26.32 -16.57
CA ILE A 341 18.07 -25.58 -17.12
C ILE A 341 18.06 -25.67 -18.65
N GLU A 342 19.20 -25.59 -19.31
CA GLU A 342 19.31 -25.74 -20.77
C GLU A 342 18.83 -27.11 -21.24
N ALA A 343 19.29 -28.16 -20.58
CA ALA A 343 18.94 -29.54 -20.90
C ALA A 343 17.43 -29.81 -20.74
N ILE A 344 16.80 -29.28 -19.67
CA ILE A 344 15.39 -29.53 -19.37
C ILE A 344 14.47 -28.58 -20.18
N HIS A 345 14.89 -27.33 -20.37
CA HIS A 345 14.03 -26.28 -20.95
C HIS A 345 14.81 -25.24 -21.76
N PRO A 346 15.28 -25.56 -22.98
CA PRO A 346 16.15 -24.69 -23.79
C PRO A 346 15.56 -23.29 -24.06
N ALA A 347 14.24 -23.20 -24.25
CA ALA A 347 13.56 -21.92 -24.49
C ALA A 347 13.60 -21.00 -23.24
N LEU A 348 13.52 -21.57 -22.03
CA LEU A 348 13.67 -20.84 -20.78
C LEU A 348 15.12 -20.38 -20.59
N HIS A 349 16.09 -21.26 -20.87
CA HIS A 349 17.52 -20.94 -20.83
C HIS A 349 17.83 -19.74 -21.74
N GLY A 350 17.41 -19.74 -23.00
CA GLY A 350 17.57 -18.62 -23.92
C GLY A 350 16.87 -17.32 -23.44
N TYR A 351 15.73 -17.42 -22.77
CA TYR A 351 15.08 -16.26 -22.16
C TYR A 351 15.92 -15.69 -21.00
N LEU A 352 16.47 -16.53 -20.14
CA LEU A 352 17.30 -16.14 -19.01
C LEU A 352 18.63 -15.52 -19.44
N GLN A 353 19.24 -16.01 -20.53
CA GLN A 353 20.43 -15.39 -21.15
C GLN A 353 20.13 -13.97 -21.66
N ARG A 354 19.01 -13.80 -22.40
CA ARG A 354 18.58 -12.47 -22.87
C ARG A 354 18.24 -11.51 -21.74
N ALA A 355 17.83 -12.03 -20.59
CA ALA A 355 17.60 -11.23 -19.38
C ALA A 355 18.91 -10.75 -18.72
N ASP A 356 20.07 -11.11 -19.25
CA ASP A 356 21.41 -10.87 -18.73
C ASP A 356 21.62 -11.44 -17.32
N VAL A 357 22.24 -12.60 -17.25
CA VAL A 357 22.49 -13.34 -15.99
C VAL A 357 23.17 -12.49 -14.91
N ARG A 358 23.96 -11.48 -15.31
CA ARG A 358 24.64 -10.56 -14.40
C ARG A 358 23.69 -9.71 -13.58
N LEU A 359 22.49 -9.48 -14.07
CA LEU A 359 21.51 -8.59 -13.44
C LEU A 359 20.62 -9.29 -12.42
N TRP A 360 20.46 -10.62 -12.48
CA TRP A 360 19.51 -11.34 -11.62
C TRP A 360 20.13 -12.46 -10.77
N THR A 361 21.41 -12.83 -11.01
CA THR A 361 22.10 -13.86 -10.22
C THR A 361 23.02 -13.25 -9.18
N ARG A 362 23.15 -13.90 -8.02
CA ARG A 362 24.05 -13.44 -6.97
C ARG A 362 25.52 -13.56 -7.34
N VAL A 363 25.88 -14.60 -8.08
CA VAL A 363 27.26 -14.87 -8.44
C VAL A 363 27.88 -13.79 -9.33
N HIS A 364 27.08 -13.13 -10.15
CA HIS A 364 27.54 -12.09 -11.06
C HIS A 364 27.26 -10.67 -10.55
N PHE A 365 26.34 -10.51 -9.59
CA PHE A 365 25.90 -9.19 -9.15
C PHE A 365 26.97 -8.53 -8.26
N PRO A 366 27.40 -7.30 -8.56
CA PRO A 366 28.46 -6.62 -7.81
C PRO A 366 28.01 -6.09 -6.46
N GLY A 367 26.70 -5.91 -6.24
CA GLY A 367 26.11 -5.34 -5.04
C GLY A 367 25.56 -6.35 -4.04
N GLU A 368 25.12 -5.85 -2.90
CA GLU A 368 24.56 -6.64 -1.79
C GLU A 368 23.05 -6.84 -1.92
N ARG A 369 22.51 -8.01 -1.54
CA ARG A 369 21.07 -8.31 -1.58
C ARG A 369 20.61 -9.12 -0.37
N TRP A 370 19.70 -8.57 0.49
CA TRP A 370 18.72 -9.36 1.31
C TRP A 370 17.68 -8.54 2.11
N PHE A 371 16.55 -9.15 2.59
CA PHE A 371 15.34 -8.50 3.14
C PHE A 371 14.84 -9.10 4.47
N ALA A 372 14.32 -8.29 5.38
CA ALA A 372 13.16 -8.33 6.32
C ALA A 372 13.32 -8.07 7.84
N GLU A 373 12.56 -7.21 8.45
CA GLU A 373 11.55 -6.89 9.51
C GLU A 373 12.00 -6.21 10.83
N ARG A 374 11.54 -5.15 11.31
CA ARG A 374 10.74 -4.06 11.92
C ARG A 374 11.39 -3.18 13.00
N ARG A 375 10.83 -1.93 13.21
CA ARG A 375 11.34 -0.73 13.90
C ARG A 375 11.30 -0.74 15.43
N GLU A 376 10.25 -1.25 16.04
CA GLU A 376 9.99 -1.17 17.49
C GLU A 376 10.88 -2.11 18.30
N ASP A 377 11.31 -3.19 17.67
CA ASP A 377 12.21 -4.18 18.23
C ASP A 377 13.66 -3.65 18.45
N ALA A 378 14.09 -2.60 17.73
CA ALA A 378 15.47 -2.13 17.76
C ALA A 378 15.85 -1.44 19.08
N ARG A 379 14.93 -0.65 19.65
CA ARG A 379 15.19 0.11 20.88
C ARG A 379 15.17 -0.74 22.16
N SER A 380 14.53 -1.90 22.11
CA SER A 380 14.38 -2.81 23.24
C SER A 380 15.37 -3.97 23.27
N GLN A 381 16.30 -4.05 22.28
CA GLN A 381 17.23 -5.18 22.19
C GLN A 381 18.48 -4.97 23.05
N PRO A 382 18.82 -5.93 23.92
CA PRO A 382 20.03 -5.90 24.73
C PRO A 382 21.28 -6.35 23.95
N THR A 383 21.18 -6.66 22.65
CA THR A 383 22.25 -7.23 21.82
C THR A 383 22.87 -6.21 20.88
N THR A 384 24.15 -6.37 20.58
CA THR A 384 24.90 -5.51 19.64
C THR A 384 24.41 -5.61 18.21
N LEU A 385 23.94 -6.80 17.81
CA LEU A 385 23.41 -7.04 16.45
C LEU A 385 21.88 -6.99 16.44
N THR A 386 21.33 -6.68 15.26
CA THR A 386 19.89 -6.68 15.08
C THR A 386 19.30 -8.09 15.21
N ARG A 387 18.04 -8.19 15.66
CA ARG A 387 17.38 -9.48 15.93
C ARG A 387 17.35 -10.43 14.74
N GLY A 388 17.18 -9.88 13.53
CA GLY A 388 17.20 -10.69 12.30
C GLY A 388 18.55 -11.33 12.05
N VAL A 389 19.63 -10.59 12.32
CA VAL A 389 21.00 -11.06 12.19
C VAL A 389 21.38 -12.03 13.28
N GLU A 390 20.98 -11.78 14.54
CA GLU A 390 21.17 -12.74 15.65
C GLU A 390 20.55 -14.09 15.33
N LYS A 391 19.32 -14.12 14.84
CA LYS A 391 18.62 -15.35 14.43
C LYS A 391 19.35 -16.08 13.31
N LEU A 392 19.85 -15.32 12.31
CA LEU A 392 20.61 -15.90 11.19
C LEU A 392 21.93 -16.48 11.66
N LEU A 393 22.68 -15.75 12.49
CA LEU A 393 23.95 -16.22 13.04
C LEU A 393 23.79 -17.43 13.95
N HIS A 394 22.71 -17.49 14.75
CA HIS A 394 22.39 -18.66 15.55
C HIS A 394 22.23 -19.93 14.66
N GLY A 395 21.54 -19.79 13.53
CA GLY A 395 21.46 -20.88 12.53
C GLY A 395 22.82 -21.26 11.95
N HIS A 396 23.69 -20.29 11.67
CA HIS A 396 25.05 -20.54 11.17
C HIS A 396 25.93 -21.20 12.24
N VAL A 397 25.83 -20.81 13.51
CA VAL A 397 26.57 -21.43 14.63
C VAL A 397 26.18 -22.89 14.79
N THR A 398 24.89 -23.20 14.71
CA THR A 398 24.41 -24.59 14.79
C THR A 398 25.01 -25.44 13.66
N ALA A 399 25.00 -24.93 12.44
CA ALA A 399 25.58 -25.64 11.30
C ALA A 399 27.12 -25.69 11.33
N ALA A 400 27.78 -24.71 11.93
CA ALA A 400 29.25 -24.67 12.04
C ALA A 400 29.82 -25.77 12.93
N ARG A 401 29.06 -26.25 13.92
CA ARG A 401 29.46 -27.35 14.82
C ARG A 401 29.69 -28.68 14.13
N GLU A 402 29.15 -28.85 12.93
CA GLU A 402 29.31 -30.07 12.13
C GLU A 402 30.56 -30.02 11.23
N LEU A 403 31.31 -28.90 11.28
CA LEU A 403 32.47 -28.68 10.42
C LEU A 403 33.77 -28.98 11.16
N THR A 404 34.72 -29.62 10.46
CA THR A 404 36.09 -29.77 10.91
C THR A 404 36.94 -28.61 10.42
N VAL A 405 37.82 -28.11 11.29
CA VAL A 405 38.63 -26.91 11.05
C VAL A 405 40.10 -27.25 11.24
N GLN A 406 40.92 -26.79 10.30
CA GLN A 406 42.39 -26.98 10.34
C GLN A 406 43.08 -25.66 9.96
N LYS A 407 44.08 -25.25 10.73
CA LYS A 407 44.89 -24.09 10.42
C LYS A 407 45.81 -24.41 9.20
N ILE A 408 45.86 -23.52 8.20
CA ILE A 408 46.78 -23.56 7.06
C ILE A 408 48.00 -22.69 7.38
N ASP A 409 47.77 -21.43 7.71
CA ASP A 409 48.76 -20.43 8.11
C ASP A 409 48.17 -19.41 9.10
N ASP A 410 48.87 -18.32 9.36
CA ASP A 410 48.40 -17.31 10.35
C ASP A 410 47.13 -16.54 9.93
N HIS A 411 46.79 -16.57 8.65
CA HIS A 411 45.63 -15.84 8.11
C HIS A 411 44.57 -16.76 7.52
N HIS A 412 44.92 -18.00 7.13
CA HIS A 412 44.05 -18.93 6.44
C HIS A 412 43.71 -20.16 7.28
N THR A 413 42.44 -20.48 7.26
CA THR A 413 41.88 -21.63 7.97
C THR A 413 41.07 -22.48 6.98
N GLU A 414 41.41 -23.78 6.89
CA GLU A 414 40.64 -24.75 6.13
C GLU A 414 39.43 -25.21 6.93
N VAL A 415 38.28 -25.29 6.28
CA VAL A 415 37.02 -25.74 6.87
C VAL A 415 36.31 -26.69 5.93
N LYS A 416 35.97 -27.88 6.40
CA LYS A 416 35.32 -28.94 5.61
C LYS A 416 34.20 -29.64 6.35
N TYR A 417 33.30 -30.27 5.59
CA TYR A 417 32.20 -31.05 6.10
C TYR A 417 32.61 -32.54 6.21
N GLY A 418 32.71 -33.03 7.42
CA GLY A 418 33.10 -34.43 7.66
C GLY A 418 34.49 -34.79 7.09
N SER A 419 34.67 -36.08 6.71
CA SER A 419 35.94 -36.62 6.17
C SER A 419 36.09 -36.48 4.66
N SER A 420 35.11 -35.95 3.93
CA SER A 420 35.17 -35.87 2.46
C SER A 420 35.92 -34.63 1.99
N SER A 421 36.80 -34.80 1.00
CA SER A 421 37.59 -33.71 0.40
C SER A 421 36.81 -32.83 -0.58
N GLU A 422 35.54 -33.19 -0.89
CA GLU A 422 34.76 -32.51 -1.94
C GLU A 422 34.13 -31.16 -1.51
N SER A 423 34.13 -30.82 -0.21
CA SER A 423 33.49 -29.59 0.31
C SER A 423 34.47 -28.69 1.09
N LEU A 424 35.71 -28.63 0.67
CA LEU A 424 36.76 -27.82 1.30
C LEU A 424 36.53 -26.32 1.06
N ASN A 425 36.60 -25.52 2.12
CA ASN A 425 36.55 -24.06 2.06
C ASN A 425 37.73 -23.46 2.83
N VAL A 426 38.34 -22.42 2.27
CA VAL A 426 39.39 -21.64 2.92
C VAL A 426 38.81 -20.32 3.39
N VAL A 427 39.09 -19.97 4.63
CA VAL A 427 38.57 -18.76 5.28
C VAL A 427 39.75 -17.86 5.67
N ASN A 428 39.68 -16.58 5.32
CA ASN A 428 40.52 -15.51 5.85
C ASN A 428 39.66 -14.56 6.67
N LEU A 429 39.81 -14.61 7.99
CA LEU A 429 39.02 -13.81 8.92
C LEU A 429 39.39 -12.32 8.89
N VAL A 430 40.66 -11.99 8.65
CA VAL A 430 41.18 -10.61 8.59
C VAL A 430 40.57 -9.88 7.39
N GLU A 431 40.64 -10.52 6.22
CA GLU A 431 40.08 -9.97 4.99
C GLU A 431 38.56 -10.17 4.88
N ARG A 432 37.94 -10.89 5.84
CA ARG A 432 36.53 -11.25 5.82
C ARG A 432 36.11 -11.96 4.55
N LYS A 433 36.92 -12.91 4.10
CA LYS A 433 36.73 -13.69 2.88
C LYS A 433 36.60 -15.18 3.16
N CYS A 434 35.82 -15.84 2.32
CA CYS A 434 35.69 -17.30 2.30
C CYS A 434 35.53 -17.78 0.86
N THR A 435 36.17 -18.91 0.49
CA THR A 435 36.04 -19.48 -0.86
C THR A 435 34.58 -19.82 -1.24
N CYS A 436 33.65 -19.92 -0.27
CA CYS A 436 32.22 -20.01 -0.53
C CYS A 436 31.60 -18.68 -1.00
N ARG A 437 32.30 -17.57 -0.91
CA ARG A 437 31.95 -16.18 -1.30
C ARG A 437 30.72 -15.59 -0.58
N ARG A 438 30.17 -16.27 0.42
CA ARG A 438 29.04 -15.71 1.18
C ARG A 438 29.50 -14.61 2.13
N PHE A 439 30.64 -14.79 2.81
CA PHE A 439 31.15 -13.89 3.81
C PHE A 439 31.37 -12.47 3.27
N GLU A 440 32.12 -12.35 2.17
CA GLU A 440 32.40 -11.08 1.54
C GLU A 440 31.16 -10.41 0.91
N ARG A 441 30.17 -11.20 0.44
CA ARG A 441 28.98 -10.67 -0.23
C ARG A 441 27.82 -10.34 0.70
N GLU A 442 27.62 -11.13 1.73
CA GLU A 442 26.56 -10.87 2.72
C GLU A 442 27.06 -9.92 3.82
N LYS A 443 28.40 -9.65 3.89
CA LYS A 443 29.04 -8.86 4.96
C LYS A 443 28.72 -9.40 6.36
N LEU A 444 28.40 -10.69 6.41
CA LEU A 444 28.11 -11.47 7.61
C LEU A 444 28.91 -12.77 7.55
N PRO A 445 29.46 -13.25 8.69
CA PRO A 445 30.22 -14.50 8.69
C PRO A 445 29.33 -15.67 8.25
N CYS A 446 29.76 -16.37 7.21
CA CYS A 446 29.13 -17.62 6.75
C CYS A 446 29.42 -18.74 7.75
N VAL A 447 28.79 -19.89 7.57
CA VAL A 447 28.99 -21.07 8.43
C VAL A 447 30.47 -21.43 8.57
N HIS A 448 31.25 -21.40 7.47
CA HIS A 448 32.69 -21.68 7.49
C HIS A 448 33.47 -20.61 8.26
N ALA A 449 33.11 -19.33 8.09
CA ALA A 449 33.75 -18.23 8.82
C ALA A 449 33.46 -18.29 10.31
N ILE A 450 32.27 -18.76 10.71
CA ILE A 450 31.95 -18.97 12.13
C ILE A 450 32.77 -20.13 12.71
N ALA A 451 32.87 -21.25 11.99
CA ALA A 451 33.70 -22.38 12.43
C ALA A 451 35.18 -21.97 12.60
N ALA A 452 35.72 -21.22 11.61
CA ALA A 452 37.10 -20.68 11.69
C ALA A 452 37.24 -19.65 12.82
N ALA A 453 36.24 -18.82 13.09
CA ALA A 453 36.26 -17.83 14.16
C ALA A 453 36.25 -18.50 15.54
N GLU A 454 35.44 -19.52 15.75
CA GLU A 454 35.40 -20.30 16.99
C GLU A 454 36.74 -21.01 17.21
N TYR A 455 37.33 -21.60 16.18
CA TYR A 455 38.64 -22.24 16.25
C TYR A 455 39.76 -21.28 16.63
N ASN A 456 39.77 -20.05 16.08
CA ASN A 456 40.76 -19.03 16.32
C ASN A 456 40.44 -18.09 17.49
N ASN A 457 39.39 -18.36 18.27
CA ASN A 457 38.92 -17.50 19.38
C ASN A 457 38.61 -16.06 18.95
N VAL A 458 38.10 -15.86 17.73
CA VAL A 458 37.69 -14.56 17.21
C VAL A 458 36.20 -14.35 17.49
N CYS A 459 35.85 -13.17 18.03
CA CYS A 459 34.44 -12.84 18.27
C CYS A 459 33.67 -12.74 16.95
N ARG A 460 32.67 -13.58 16.74
CA ARG A 460 31.86 -13.61 15.53
C ARG A 460 31.11 -12.29 15.26
N ILE A 461 30.79 -11.51 16.31
CA ILE A 461 30.11 -10.21 16.18
C ILE A 461 31.04 -9.20 15.51
N SER A 462 32.33 -9.19 15.83
CA SER A 462 33.31 -8.28 15.20
C SER A 462 33.48 -8.53 13.69
N LEU A 463 33.09 -9.69 13.21
CA LEU A 463 33.15 -10.05 11.78
C LEU A 463 31.95 -9.54 10.98
N CYS A 464 30.90 -9.07 11.65
CA CYS A 464 29.72 -8.50 11.00
C CYS A 464 29.98 -7.06 10.52
N SER A 465 29.33 -6.64 9.43
CA SER A 465 29.34 -5.23 9.03
C SER A 465 28.60 -4.37 10.05
N PRO A 466 29.06 -3.13 10.30
CA PRO A 466 28.38 -2.19 11.18
C PRO A 466 26.91 -1.93 10.84
N TYR A 467 26.52 -2.02 9.57
CA TYR A 467 25.12 -1.88 9.13
C TYR A 467 24.14 -2.85 9.79
N TYR A 468 24.63 -3.90 10.42
CA TYR A 468 23.83 -4.90 11.13
C TYR A 468 23.79 -4.67 12.63
N ASN A 469 24.45 -3.63 13.14
CA ASN A 469 24.43 -3.28 14.54
C ASN A 469 23.13 -2.57 14.92
N THR A 470 22.63 -2.85 16.11
CA THR A 470 21.45 -2.20 16.67
C THR A 470 21.62 -0.68 16.75
N GLU A 471 22.83 -0.18 16.99
CA GLU A 471 23.13 1.26 17.01
C GLU A 471 22.86 1.93 15.66
N TYR A 472 23.27 1.29 14.55
CA TYR A 472 22.96 1.78 13.20
C TYR A 472 21.47 1.78 12.93
N LEU A 473 20.77 0.70 13.31
CA LEU A 473 19.32 0.61 13.18
C LEU A 473 18.61 1.73 13.97
N VAL A 474 19.08 2.06 15.17
CA VAL A 474 18.55 3.19 15.96
C VAL A 474 18.77 4.52 15.24
N ARG A 475 19.93 4.73 14.62
CA ARG A 475 20.22 5.95 13.85
C ARG A 475 19.38 6.05 12.57
N GLU A 476 19.11 4.94 11.89
CA GLU A 476 18.22 4.87 10.72
C GLU A 476 16.83 5.43 11.03
N TYR A 477 16.35 5.22 12.26
CA TYR A 477 15.02 5.61 12.74
C TYR A 477 15.06 6.69 13.84
N ALA A 478 16.13 7.47 13.91
CA ALA A 478 16.31 8.47 14.97
C ALA A 478 15.22 9.55 14.96
N GLU A 479 14.76 9.94 13.78
CA GLU A 479 13.74 10.96 13.59
C GLU A 479 12.35 10.35 13.44
N SER A 480 11.34 11.06 13.95
CA SER A 480 9.92 10.68 13.82
C SER A 480 9.25 11.49 12.70
N ILE A 481 8.33 10.85 11.97
CA ILE A 481 7.47 11.55 11.02
C ILE A 481 6.31 12.17 11.80
N MET A 482 6.20 13.51 11.72
CA MET A 482 5.15 14.26 12.39
C MET A 482 3.98 14.49 11.45
N PRO A 483 2.72 14.34 11.91
CA PRO A 483 1.55 14.66 11.13
C PRO A 483 1.52 16.16 10.80
N ALA A 484 0.91 16.52 9.67
CA ALA A 484 0.68 17.90 9.32
C ALA A 484 -0.31 18.54 10.31
N ASP A 485 0.05 19.68 10.89
CA ASP A 485 -0.84 20.44 11.77
C ASP A 485 -1.76 21.32 10.91
N SER A 486 -3.02 20.90 10.76
CA SER A 486 -4.05 21.63 10.00
C SER A 486 -4.49 22.95 10.65
N ALA A 487 -4.19 23.15 11.95
CA ALA A 487 -4.53 24.40 12.64
C ALA A 487 -3.55 25.54 12.31
N LEU A 488 -2.38 25.23 11.75
CA LEU A 488 -1.41 26.25 11.38
C LEU A 488 -1.76 26.91 10.05
N PRO A 489 -1.68 28.27 9.95
CA PRO A 489 -2.02 28.98 8.73
C PRO A 489 -1.04 28.64 7.60
N VAL A 490 -1.59 28.41 6.42
CA VAL A 490 -0.85 28.26 5.17
C VAL A 490 -0.72 29.65 4.53
N PRO A 491 0.48 30.07 4.03
CA PRO A 491 0.63 31.33 3.33
C PRO A 491 -0.32 31.43 2.12
N GLU A 492 -0.91 32.60 1.89
CA GLU A 492 -1.89 32.81 0.80
C GLU A 492 -1.34 32.42 -0.59
N ILE A 493 -0.07 32.71 -0.85
CA ILE A 493 0.57 32.33 -2.12
C ILE A 493 0.57 30.81 -2.36
N VAL A 494 0.68 30.03 -1.29
CA VAL A 494 0.63 28.55 -1.37
C VAL A 494 -0.82 28.07 -1.42
N ALA A 495 -1.70 28.66 -0.61
CA ALA A 495 -3.12 28.32 -0.58
C ALA A 495 -3.83 28.59 -1.92
N ASN A 496 -3.40 29.63 -2.62
CA ASN A 496 -3.93 30.03 -3.93
C ASN A 496 -3.18 29.41 -5.12
N GLN A 497 -2.16 28.59 -4.88
CA GLN A 497 -1.47 27.90 -5.96
C GLN A 497 -2.43 26.93 -6.66
N PRO A 498 -2.65 27.07 -7.98
CA PRO A 498 -3.55 26.19 -8.71
C PRO A 498 -3.00 24.76 -8.73
N CYS A 499 -3.86 23.79 -8.48
CA CYS A 499 -3.59 22.37 -8.71
C CYS A 499 -4.93 21.70 -9.03
N LEU A 500 -5.35 21.83 -10.28
CA LEU A 500 -6.58 21.21 -10.77
C LEU A 500 -6.38 19.71 -10.99
N PRO A 501 -7.46 18.93 -10.94
CA PRO A 501 -7.40 17.50 -11.27
C PRO A 501 -6.84 17.24 -12.67
N PRO A 502 -6.14 16.12 -12.90
CA PRO A 502 -5.64 15.74 -14.20
C PRO A 502 -6.78 15.48 -15.19
N TYR A 503 -6.51 15.64 -16.48
CA TYR A 503 -7.50 15.37 -17.52
C TYR A 503 -7.82 13.86 -17.58
N ILE A 504 -9.11 13.51 -17.50
CA ILE A 504 -9.56 12.12 -17.60
C ILE A 504 -9.73 11.76 -19.07
N ARG A 505 -8.82 10.96 -19.61
CA ARG A 505 -9.05 10.31 -20.91
C ARG A 505 -10.02 9.15 -20.70
N GLN A 506 -11.23 9.25 -21.27
CA GLN A 506 -12.15 8.12 -21.34
C GLN A 506 -11.52 7.04 -22.25
N GLN A 507 -11.12 5.93 -21.66
CA GLN A 507 -10.68 4.78 -22.45
C GLN A 507 -11.91 4.11 -23.04
N LEU A 508 -12.05 4.21 -24.35
CA LEU A 508 -12.98 3.39 -25.13
C LEU A 508 -12.46 1.95 -25.13
N GLY A 509 -13.17 1.04 -24.53
CA GLY A 509 -12.82 -0.37 -24.54
C GLY A 509 -13.27 -1.16 -23.29
N ARG A 510 -13.11 -2.47 -23.37
CA ARG A 510 -13.45 -3.39 -22.28
C ARG A 510 -12.61 -3.08 -21.03
N PRO A 511 -13.20 -2.95 -19.81
CA PRO A 511 -12.44 -2.75 -18.58
C PRO A 511 -11.37 -3.82 -18.42
N LYS A 512 -10.15 -3.42 -18.02
CA LYS A 512 -9.06 -4.38 -17.72
C LYS A 512 -9.52 -5.36 -16.65
N LYS A 513 -9.21 -6.65 -16.83
CA LYS A 513 -9.42 -7.68 -15.79
C LYS A 513 -8.69 -7.30 -14.51
N ASN A 514 -9.28 -7.63 -13.36
CA ASN A 514 -8.71 -7.38 -12.05
C ASN A 514 -7.24 -7.86 -11.98
N ARG A 515 -6.43 -7.16 -11.15
CA ARG A 515 -5.06 -7.55 -10.79
C ARG A 515 -5.00 -9.04 -10.49
N MET A 516 -4.07 -9.76 -11.10
CA MET A 516 -3.80 -11.15 -10.72
C MET A 516 -3.29 -11.16 -9.28
N LYS A 517 -4.03 -11.85 -8.40
CA LYS A 517 -3.64 -11.98 -6.99
C LYS A 517 -2.33 -12.75 -6.90
N SER A 518 -1.45 -12.34 -5.99
CA SER A 518 -0.22 -13.08 -5.72
C SER A 518 -0.53 -14.48 -5.19
N ALA A 519 0.40 -15.42 -5.35
CA ALA A 519 0.25 -16.76 -4.80
C ALA A 519 -0.01 -16.74 -3.28
N LEU A 520 0.57 -15.77 -2.56
CA LEU A 520 0.35 -15.55 -1.13
C LEU A 520 -1.09 -15.06 -0.85
N GLU A 521 -1.59 -14.10 -1.62
CA GLU A 521 -2.97 -13.59 -1.50
C GLU A 521 -3.99 -14.70 -1.81
N VAL A 522 -3.72 -15.56 -2.79
CA VAL A 522 -4.54 -16.73 -3.12
C VAL A 522 -4.48 -17.76 -1.99
N ALA A 523 -3.30 -18.02 -1.43
CA ALA A 523 -3.12 -18.94 -0.31
C ALA A 523 -3.82 -18.45 0.97
N LEU A 524 -3.78 -17.14 1.25
CA LEU A 524 -4.48 -16.54 2.39
C LEU A 524 -6.00 -16.56 2.22
N GLN A 525 -6.50 -16.38 1.01
CA GLN A 525 -7.95 -16.46 0.72
C GLN A 525 -8.48 -17.88 0.69
N ASN A 526 -7.65 -18.87 0.30
CA ASN A 526 -8.00 -20.29 0.28
C ASN A 526 -7.84 -20.99 1.63
N LYS A 527 -7.39 -20.29 2.68
CA LYS A 527 -7.54 -20.78 4.05
C LYS A 527 -9.04 -20.74 4.41
N ARG A 528 -9.77 -21.74 3.91
CA ARG A 528 -11.10 -22.04 4.45
C ARG A 528 -10.91 -22.30 5.94
N PRO A 529 -11.76 -21.73 6.82
CA PRO A 529 -11.77 -22.12 8.22
C PRO A 529 -11.86 -23.66 8.23
N ARG A 530 -10.98 -24.32 8.97
CA ARG A 530 -11.05 -25.78 9.16
C ARG A 530 -12.48 -26.05 9.60
N LYS A 531 -13.26 -26.76 8.76
CA LYS A 531 -14.54 -27.29 9.19
C LYS A 531 -14.22 -28.18 10.38
N GLU A 532 -14.72 -27.83 11.54
CA GLU A 532 -14.69 -28.75 12.68
C GLU A 532 -15.43 -30.01 12.25
N HIS A 533 -14.69 -31.13 12.24
CA HIS A 533 -15.27 -32.40 11.93
C HIS A 533 -16.20 -32.82 13.07
N THR A 534 -17.46 -33.04 12.76
CA THR A 534 -18.43 -33.57 13.68
C THR A 534 -18.52 -35.06 13.44
N SER A 535 -18.27 -35.86 14.47
CA SER A 535 -18.38 -37.30 14.37
C SER A 535 -19.81 -37.75 14.02
N SER A 536 -19.98 -38.53 12.98
CA SER A 536 -21.28 -39.10 12.63
C SER A 536 -21.79 -40.16 13.66
N ARG A 537 -20.91 -40.63 14.56
CA ARG A 537 -21.29 -41.56 15.64
C ARG A 537 -21.83 -40.85 16.87
N CYS A 538 -21.10 -39.90 17.44
CA CYS A 538 -21.46 -39.25 18.69
C CYS A 538 -22.02 -37.81 18.52
N ARG A 539 -22.02 -37.26 17.31
CA ARG A 539 -22.43 -35.88 16.93
C ARG A 539 -21.67 -34.73 17.62
N HIS A 540 -20.55 -35.04 18.31
CA HIS A 540 -19.69 -34.00 18.89
C HIS A 540 -18.63 -33.51 17.88
N SER A 541 -18.26 -32.22 17.95
CA SER A 541 -17.23 -31.63 17.15
C SER A 541 -15.81 -31.92 17.67
N GLY A 542 -14.79 -31.79 16.82
CA GLY A 542 -13.39 -31.98 17.19
C GLY A 542 -12.77 -33.31 16.77
N HIS A 543 -13.55 -34.31 16.34
CA HIS A 543 -13.08 -35.58 15.84
C HIS A 543 -14.01 -36.16 14.76
N ASN A 544 -13.54 -37.14 13.99
CA ASN A 544 -14.32 -37.82 12.96
C ASN A 544 -14.78 -39.21 13.42
N ALA A 545 -15.58 -39.90 12.61
CA ALA A 545 -16.11 -41.23 12.95
C ALA A 545 -15.02 -42.31 13.17
N LYS A 546 -13.81 -42.16 12.60
CA LYS A 546 -12.67 -43.07 12.76
C LYS A 546 -11.90 -42.85 14.07
N THR A 547 -11.94 -41.64 14.60
CA THR A 547 -11.26 -41.26 15.86
C THR A 547 -12.24 -41.08 17.02
N CYS A 548 -13.49 -41.51 16.85
CA CYS A 548 -14.51 -41.49 17.88
C CYS A 548 -14.31 -42.67 18.82
N LEU A 549 -14.14 -42.40 20.10
CA LEU A 549 -13.97 -43.41 21.17
C LEU A 549 -15.29 -43.96 21.70
N MET A 550 -16.44 -43.49 21.15
CA MET A 550 -17.78 -44.07 21.43
C MET A 550 -18.23 -44.97 20.32
#